data_7585bed1a044c14840db033dae11be20
#
_entry.id   7585bed1a044c14840db033dae11be20
#
_cell.length_a   1.000
_cell.length_b   1.000
_cell.length_c   1.000
_cell.angle_alpha   90.00
_cell.angle_beta   90.00
_cell.angle_gamma   90.00
#
_symmetry.space_group_name_H-M   'P 1'
#
loop_
_entity.id
_entity.type
_entity.pdbx_description
1 polymer ?
#
loop_
_entity_poly.entity_id
_entity_poly.type
_entity_poly.pdbx_seq_one_letter_code
_entity_poly.pdbx_strand_id
1 'polypeptide(L)'
;KGKGLKPDWIEEMKKHDVPQWYIDSCLKIKYMFPKAHAAAYVMMAWRVAYCKVFYPLAYYCAYFSIRANAFDYEKMAMGRDKLEYFIDDYKNKKSLGTITNTEEDELKDMRIVQEMYARGFTFTPIDIYKAKAKDFQIIDGKLMPSLSSIDGMGDKAAEGVVDAVKDGVFLS
;
A
#
# COMPACT_ATOMS: atom_id res chain seq x y z
N LYS A 1 13.59 24.36 4.02
CA LYS A 1 13.71 22.90 4.09
C LYS A 1 14.88 22.54 5.01
N GLY A 2 14.62 22.31 6.32
CA GLY A 2 15.59 21.79 7.28
C GLY A 2 16.81 22.64 7.62
N LYS A 3 16.92 23.86 7.09
CA LYS A 3 18.10 24.73 7.28
C LYS A 3 17.92 25.79 8.38
N GLY A 4 16.74 25.86 8.99
CA GLY A 4 16.41 26.89 9.96
C GLY A 4 16.33 28.31 9.35
N LEU A 5 16.28 29.32 10.22
CA LEU A 5 16.39 30.72 9.82
C LEU A 5 17.87 31.14 9.78
N LYS A 6 18.24 31.92 8.77
CA LYS A 6 19.55 32.56 8.74
C LYS A 6 19.59 33.73 9.74
N PRO A 7 20.76 34.06 10.30
CA PRO A 7 20.90 35.20 11.23
C PRO A 7 20.34 36.50 10.66
N ASP A 8 20.66 36.81 9.41
CA ASP A 8 20.22 38.03 8.73
C ASP A 8 18.67 38.11 8.65
N TRP A 9 18.01 36.97 8.46
CA TRP A 9 16.54 36.91 8.42
C TRP A 9 15.93 37.15 9.80
N ILE A 10 16.58 36.67 10.86
CA ILE A 10 16.14 36.90 12.23
C ILE A 10 16.24 38.37 12.58
N GLU A 11 17.35 39.06 12.18
CA GLU A 11 17.50 40.50 12.37
C GLU A 11 16.44 41.29 11.60
N GLU A 12 16.15 40.88 10.36
CA GLU A 12 15.16 41.55 9.55
C GLU A 12 13.74 41.35 10.15
N MET A 13 13.42 40.14 10.63
CA MET A 13 12.14 39.86 11.33
C MET A 13 12.02 40.76 12.58
N LYS A 14 13.08 40.93 13.35
CA LYS A 14 13.08 41.81 14.54
C LYS A 14 12.87 43.27 14.16
N LYS A 15 13.46 43.76 13.08
CA LYS A 15 13.26 45.14 12.58
C LYS A 15 11.80 45.40 12.18
N HIS A 16 11.07 44.36 11.76
CA HIS A 16 9.67 44.41 11.40
C HIS A 16 8.73 44.01 12.54
N ASP A 17 9.18 44.08 13.78
CA ASP A 17 8.42 43.82 15.00
C ASP A 17 7.77 42.45 15.04
N VAL A 18 8.39 41.45 14.37
CA VAL A 18 7.92 40.07 14.44
C VAL A 18 8.10 39.50 15.87
N PRO A 19 7.05 39.00 16.54
CA PRO A 19 7.16 38.55 17.91
C PRO A 19 8.21 37.47 18.11
N GLN A 20 8.95 37.52 19.21
CA GLN A 20 10.02 36.56 19.50
C GLN A 20 9.55 35.14 19.52
N TRP A 21 8.34 34.85 20.08
CA TRP A 21 7.78 33.51 20.09
C TRP A 21 7.59 32.90 18.68
N TYR A 22 7.30 33.76 17.67
CA TYR A 22 7.16 33.32 16.29
C TYR A 22 8.53 32.94 15.70
N ILE A 23 9.54 33.74 15.94
CA ILE A 23 10.94 33.48 15.53
C ILE A 23 11.41 32.15 16.17
N ASP A 24 11.16 31.96 17.48
CA ASP A 24 11.52 30.74 18.20
C ASP A 24 10.78 29.51 17.66
N SER A 25 9.52 29.68 17.28
CA SER A 25 8.73 28.62 16.62
C SER A 25 9.34 28.22 15.29
N CYS A 26 9.72 29.22 14.46
CA CYS A 26 10.35 28.97 13.16
C CYS A 26 11.71 28.26 13.29
N LEU A 27 12.48 28.54 14.35
CA LEU A 27 13.74 27.86 14.64
C LEU A 27 13.56 26.40 15.07
N LYS A 28 12.46 26.08 15.75
CA LYS A 28 12.13 24.71 16.18
C LYS A 28 11.59 23.84 15.05
N ILE A 29 10.91 24.43 14.06
CA ILE A 29 10.26 23.71 12.97
C ILE A 29 11.28 23.33 11.90
N LYS A 30 11.58 22.05 11.77
CA LYS A 30 12.50 21.55 10.72
C LYS A 30 11.91 21.60 9.32
N TYR A 31 10.59 21.42 9.20
CA TYR A 31 9.85 21.46 7.95
C TYR A 31 8.61 22.33 8.12
N MET A 32 8.51 23.37 7.32
CA MET A 32 7.35 24.26 7.31
C MET A 32 6.54 24.00 6.04
N PHE A 33 5.32 23.50 6.22
CA PHE A 33 4.37 23.31 5.13
C PHE A 33 3.23 24.33 5.23
N PRO A 34 2.76 24.86 4.11
CA PRO A 34 1.59 25.72 4.10
C PRO A 34 0.36 25.02 4.69
N LYS A 35 -0.50 25.76 5.40
CA LYS A 35 -1.75 25.24 5.97
C LYS A 35 -2.63 24.57 4.89
N ALA A 36 -2.69 25.15 3.70
CA ALA A 36 -3.45 24.59 2.57
C ALA A 36 -2.92 23.22 2.15
N HIS A 37 -1.61 23.01 2.14
CA HIS A 37 -0.99 21.70 1.86
C HIS A 37 -1.41 20.66 2.91
N ALA A 38 -1.29 21.00 4.20
CA ALA A 38 -1.72 20.12 5.28
C ALA A 38 -3.22 19.77 5.18
N ALA A 39 -4.08 20.77 4.91
CA ALA A 39 -5.51 20.56 4.75
C ALA A 39 -5.83 19.64 3.57
N ALA A 40 -5.15 19.80 2.42
CA ALA A 40 -5.35 18.94 1.25
C ALA A 40 -4.97 17.49 1.55
N TYR A 41 -3.83 17.23 2.21
CA TYR A 41 -3.43 15.88 2.58
C TYR A 41 -4.36 15.24 3.61
N VAL A 42 -4.81 15.99 4.61
CA VAL A 42 -5.78 15.49 5.59
C VAL A 42 -7.11 15.15 4.91
N MET A 43 -7.61 16.00 4.00
CA MET A 43 -8.83 15.69 3.22
C MET A 43 -8.68 14.41 2.39
N MET A 44 -7.53 14.20 1.74
CA MET A 44 -7.27 12.96 0.99
C MET A 44 -7.24 11.74 1.93
N ALA A 45 -6.55 11.85 3.05
CA ALA A 45 -6.51 10.77 4.05
C ALA A 45 -7.91 10.42 4.57
N TRP A 46 -8.76 11.41 4.83
CA TRP A 46 -10.15 11.21 5.25
C TRP A 46 -10.98 10.48 4.21
N ARG A 47 -10.86 10.84 2.94
CA ARG A 47 -11.57 10.17 1.84
C ARG A 47 -11.15 8.69 1.72
N VAL A 48 -9.85 8.42 1.82
CA VAL A 48 -9.33 7.03 1.81
C VAL A 48 -9.83 6.25 3.03
N ALA A 49 -9.81 6.86 4.22
CA ALA A 49 -10.32 6.26 5.44
C ALA A 49 -11.83 5.96 5.35
N TYR A 50 -12.61 6.88 4.78
CA TYR A 50 -14.04 6.66 4.51
C TYR A 50 -14.27 5.42 3.64
N CYS A 51 -13.55 5.31 2.52
CA CYS A 51 -13.65 4.13 1.66
C CYS A 51 -13.26 2.85 2.40
N LYS A 52 -12.21 2.89 3.21
CA LYS A 52 -11.76 1.73 3.99
C LYS A 52 -12.78 1.27 5.04
N VAL A 53 -13.54 2.19 5.62
CA VAL A 53 -14.57 1.90 6.63
C VAL A 53 -15.87 1.40 5.99
N PHE A 54 -16.38 2.12 5.00
CA PHE A 54 -17.71 1.88 4.46
C PHE A 54 -17.73 0.97 3.22
N TYR A 55 -16.59 0.86 2.51
CA TYR A 55 -16.42 0.02 1.31
C TYR A 55 -15.13 -0.80 1.38
N PRO A 56 -14.93 -1.60 2.44
CA PRO A 56 -13.65 -2.24 2.72
C PRO A 56 -13.16 -3.15 1.59
N LEU A 57 -14.02 -3.97 0.99
CA LEU A 57 -13.62 -4.82 -0.14
C LEU A 57 -13.16 -4.01 -1.35
N ALA A 58 -13.84 -2.92 -1.67
CA ALA A 58 -13.44 -2.02 -2.76
C ALA A 58 -12.09 -1.34 -2.44
N TYR A 59 -11.88 -0.95 -1.18
CA TYR A 59 -10.60 -0.41 -0.73
C TYR A 59 -9.46 -1.41 -0.91
N TYR A 60 -9.61 -2.65 -0.41
CA TYR A 60 -8.57 -3.67 -0.56
C TYR A 60 -8.36 -4.08 -2.01
N CYS A 61 -9.43 -4.21 -2.80
CA CYS A 61 -9.34 -4.47 -4.23
C CYS A 61 -8.49 -3.42 -4.95
N ALA A 62 -8.77 -2.14 -4.73
CA ALA A 62 -8.00 -1.04 -5.31
C ALA A 62 -6.55 -0.98 -4.78
N TYR A 63 -6.34 -1.25 -3.48
CA TYR A 63 -5.01 -1.28 -2.89
C TYR A 63 -4.14 -2.36 -3.55
N PHE A 64 -4.62 -3.59 -3.62
CA PHE A 64 -3.86 -4.70 -4.19
C PHE A 64 -3.69 -4.59 -5.70
N SER A 65 -4.61 -3.93 -6.42
CA SER A 65 -4.46 -3.70 -7.86
C SER A 65 -3.45 -2.60 -8.20
N ILE A 66 -3.28 -1.59 -7.33
CA ILE A 66 -2.57 -0.35 -7.71
C ILE A 66 -1.34 -0.10 -6.85
N ARG A 67 -1.35 -0.48 -5.57
CA ARG A 67 -0.34 -0.09 -4.59
C ARG A 67 0.54 -1.25 -4.12
N ALA A 68 0.03 -2.47 -4.13
CA ALA A 68 0.76 -3.66 -3.73
C ALA A 68 1.66 -4.12 -4.88
N ASN A 69 2.92 -3.72 -4.84
CA ASN A 69 3.89 -4.06 -5.88
C ASN A 69 4.64 -5.38 -5.60
N ALA A 70 4.46 -5.94 -4.40
CA ALA A 70 5.12 -7.17 -3.95
C ALA A 70 4.11 -8.19 -3.42
N PHE A 71 2.89 -8.20 -3.98
CA PHE A 71 1.89 -9.19 -3.62
C PHE A 71 2.25 -10.55 -4.19
N ASP A 72 2.38 -11.54 -3.32
CA ASP A 72 2.64 -12.93 -3.67
C ASP A 72 1.41 -13.78 -3.32
N TYR A 73 0.81 -14.42 -4.34
CA TYR A 73 -0.39 -15.23 -4.19
C TYR A 73 -0.21 -16.37 -3.19
N GLU A 74 0.90 -17.09 -3.28
CA GLU A 74 1.12 -18.27 -2.43
C GLU A 74 1.34 -17.92 -0.96
N LYS A 75 2.00 -16.79 -0.69
CA LYS A 75 2.28 -16.36 0.68
C LYS A 75 1.09 -15.64 1.32
N MET A 76 0.29 -14.93 0.52
CA MET A 76 -0.70 -13.99 1.05
C MET A 76 -2.16 -14.44 0.88
N ALA A 77 -2.49 -15.18 -0.20
CA ALA A 77 -3.86 -15.54 -0.51
C ALA A 77 -4.28 -16.94 -0.05
N MET A 78 -3.34 -17.77 0.36
CA MET A 78 -3.56 -19.18 0.71
C MET A 78 -4.00 -19.42 2.16
N GLY A 79 -4.47 -18.41 2.84
CA GLY A 79 -5.02 -18.47 4.18
C GLY A 79 -4.16 -17.78 5.24
N ARG A 80 -4.81 -17.53 6.38
CA ARG A 80 -4.23 -16.75 7.48
C ARG A 80 -3.00 -17.41 8.09
N ASP A 81 -3.03 -18.71 8.31
CA ASP A 81 -1.93 -19.39 9.00
C ASP A 81 -0.64 -19.33 8.18
N LYS A 82 -0.75 -19.51 6.86
CA LYS A 82 0.41 -19.39 5.97
C LYS A 82 0.96 -17.97 5.93
N LEU A 83 0.09 -16.97 5.90
CA LEU A 83 0.47 -15.56 5.97
C LEU A 83 1.23 -15.24 7.27
N GLU A 84 0.70 -15.65 8.42
CA GLU A 84 1.33 -15.39 9.74
C GLU A 84 2.72 -16.04 9.83
N TYR A 85 2.89 -17.25 9.29
CA TYR A 85 4.19 -17.90 9.21
C TYR A 85 5.23 -17.03 8.49
N PHE A 86 4.89 -16.50 7.30
CA PHE A 86 5.82 -15.65 6.54
C PHE A 86 6.05 -14.29 7.21
N ILE A 87 5.04 -13.72 7.83
CA ILE A 87 5.20 -12.47 8.60
C ILE A 87 6.22 -12.66 9.73
N ASP A 88 6.14 -13.77 10.46
CA ASP A 88 7.05 -14.02 11.57
C ASP A 88 8.47 -14.38 11.09
N ASP A 89 8.61 -15.13 9.99
CA ASP A 89 9.91 -15.37 9.35
C ASP A 89 10.57 -14.05 8.94
N TYR A 90 9.83 -13.17 8.27
CA TYR A 90 10.37 -11.88 7.82
C TYR A 90 10.67 -10.90 8.95
N LYS A 91 9.91 -10.93 10.06
CA LYS A 91 10.25 -10.18 11.26
C LYS A 91 11.56 -10.68 11.86
N ASN A 92 11.76 -12.01 11.93
CA ASN A 92 13.00 -12.61 12.42
C ASN A 92 14.19 -12.22 11.54
N LYS A 93 14.08 -12.35 10.21
CA LYS A 93 15.10 -11.88 9.26
C LYS A 93 15.42 -10.41 9.44
N LYS A 94 14.39 -9.57 9.66
CA LYS A 94 14.59 -8.14 9.92
C LYS A 94 15.35 -7.87 11.21
N SER A 95 15.08 -8.61 12.28
CA SER A 95 15.79 -8.50 13.55
C SER A 95 17.25 -8.91 13.45
N LEU A 96 17.55 -9.86 12.55
CA LEU A 96 18.91 -10.35 12.27
C LEU A 96 19.65 -9.50 11.21
N GLY A 97 18.97 -8.51 10.59
CA GLY A 97 19.55 -7.70 9.53
C GLY A 97 19.79 -8.45 8.21
N THR A 98 19.11 -9.58 7.99
CA THR A 98 19.27 -10.45 6.81
C THR A 98 18.11 -10.33 5.81
N ILE A 99 17.09 -9.53 6.11
CA ILE A 99 15.94 -9.32 5.23
C ILE A 99 16.37 -8.57 3.96
N THR A 100 15.87 -9.00 2.81
CA THR A 100 16.08 -8.33 1.52
C THR A 100 15.08 -7.18 1.31
N ASN A 101 15.36 -6.27 0.38
CA ASN A 101 14.45 -5.19 0.04
C ASN A 101 13.09 -5.71 -0.48
N THR A 102 13.10 -6.78 -1.26
CA THR A 102 11.89 -7.43 -1.78
C THR A 102 11.05 -7.97 -0.62
N GLU A 103 11.67 -8.70 0.32
CA GLU A 103 10.98 -9.22 1.51
C GLU A 103 10.45 -8.10 2.42
N GLU A 104 11.13 -6.95 2.48
CA GLU A 104 10.59 -5.77 3.20
C GLU A 104 9.34 -5.21 2.53
N ASP A 105 9.28 -5.18 1.21
CA ASP A 105 8.12 -4.72 0.46
C ASP A 105 6.97 -5.74 0.57
N GLU A 106 7.26 -7.04 0.44
CA GLU A 106 6.28 -8.10 0.71
C GLU A 106 5.71 -8.00 2.14
N LEU A 107 6.55 -7.75 3.15
CA LEU A 107 6.09 -7.60 4.53
C LEU A 107 5.12 -6.44 4.73
N LYS A 108 5.28 -5.35 3.97
CA LYS A 108 4.32 -4.22 3.99
C LYS A 108 2.95 -4.67 3.45
N ASP A 109 2.94 -5.39 2.33
CA ASP A 109 1.70 -5.88 1.72
C ASP A 109 1.05 -6.98 2.58
N MET A 110 1.85 -7.89 3.17
CA MET A 110 1.38 -8.91 4.12
C MET A 110 0.63 -8.30 5.31
N ARG A 111 1.07 -7.14 5.84
CA ARG A 111 0.38 -6.47 6.94
C ARG A 111 -1.01 -5.97 6.56
N ILE A 112 -1.18 -5.53 5.33
CA ILE A 112 -2.50 -5.12 4.82
C ILE A 112 -3.40 -6.34 4.64
N VAL A 113 -2.85 -7.48 4.15
CA VAL A 113 -3.57 -8.74 4.07
C VAL A 113 -3.95 -9.27 5.46
N GLN A 114 -3.03 -9.17 6.43
CA GLN A 114 -3.29 -9.54 7.83
C GLN A 114 -4.46 -8.76 8.41
N GLU A 115 -4.49 -7.44 8.20
CA GLU A 115 -5.61 -6.59 8.61
C GLU A 115 -6.90 -7.01 7.91
N MET A 116 -6.86 -7.29 6.60
CA MET A 116 -8.00 -7.73 5.82
C MET A 116 -8.60 -9.03 6.40
N TYR A 117 -7.78 -10.03 6.68
CA TYR A 117 -8.21 -11.27 7.33
C TYR A 117 -8.77 -11.05 8.74
N ALA A 118 -8.14 -10.17 9.53
CA ALA A 118 -8.62 -9.83 10.87
C ALA A 118 -10.01 -9.17 10.85
N ARG A 119 -10.35 -8.48 9.77
CA ARG A 119 -11.67 -7.87 9.52
C ARG A 119 -12.68 -8.86 8.91
N GLY A 120 -12.31 -10.12 8.72
CA GLY A 120 -13.20 -11.18 8.21
C GLY A 120 -13.30 -11.24 6.68
N PHE A 121 -12.50 -10.50 5.93
CA PHE A 121 -12.45 -10.60 4.47
C PHE A 121 -11.43 -11.65 4.04
N THR A 122 -11.69 -12.33 2.92
CA THR A 122 -10.87 -13.43 2.43
C THR A 122 -10.66 -13.34 0.92
N PHE A 123 -9.67 -14.08 0.44
CA PHE A 123 -9.49 -14.29 -1.00
C PHE A 123 -10.32 -15.49 -1.48
N THR A 124 -10.68 -15.48 -2.75
CA THR A 124 -11.12 -16.66 -3.49
C THR A 124 -9.98 -17.16 -4.37
N PRO A 125 -9.88 -18.46 -4.67
CA PRO A 125 -8.90 -18.98 -5.62
C PRO A 125 -8.99 -18.26 -6.97
N ILE A 126 -7.86 -18.16 -7.65
CA ILE A 126 -7.80 -17.62 -9.00
C ILE A 126 -8.54 -18.57 -9.94
N ASP A 127 -9.55 -18.07 -10.62
CA ASP A 127 -10.26 -18.74 -11.71
C ASP A 127 -9.76 -18.14 -13.03
N ILE A 128 -9.05 -18.92 -13.83
CA ILE A 128 -8.43 -18.45 -15.08
C ILE A 128 -9.44 -17.88 -16.09
N TYR A 129 -10.71 -18.30 -16.01
CA TYR A 129 -11.80 -17.85 -16.89
C TYR A 129 -12.42 -16.53 -16.43
N LYS A 130 -12.13 -16.07 -15.20
CA LYS A 130 -12.70 -14.86 -14.62
C LYS A 130 -11.62 -13.84 -14.23
N ALA A 131 -10.42 -14.33 -13.92
CA ALA A 131 -9.35 -13.48 -13.43
C ALA A 131 -8.89 -12.48 -14.49
N LYS A 132 -8.54 -11.28 -14.05
CA LYS A 132 -7.89 -10.26 -14.87
C LYS A 132 -6.37 -10.42 -14.81
N ALA A 133 -5.69 -9.87 -15.79
CA ALA A 133 -4.24 -9.92 -15.84
C ALA A 133 -3.58 -9.21 -14.64
N LYS A 134 -4.01 -7.98 -14.32
CA LYS A 134 -3.37 -7.09 -13.33
C LYS A 134 -4.27 -6.66 -12.18
N ASP A 135 -5.58 -6.61 -12.40
CA ASP A 135 -6.51 -6.09 -11.42
C ASP A 135 -7.09 -7.20 -10.55
N PHE A 136 -7.15 -6.95 -9.27
CA PHE A 136 -7.98 -7.74 -8.36
C PHE A 136 -9.46 -7.50 -8.65
N GLN A 137 -10.29 -8.46 -8.27
CA GLN A 137 -11.75 -8.39 -8.50
C GLN A 137 -12.50 -8.76 -7.21
N ILE A 138 -13.71 -8.24 -7.07
CA ILE A 138 -14.63 -8.67 -6.01
C ILE A 138 -15.60 -9.66 -6.63
N ILE A 139 -15.56 -10.91 -6.16
CA ILE A 139 -16.42 -12.00 -6.60
C ILE A 139 -17.06 -12.65 -5.37
N ASP A 140 -18.38 -12.67 -5.34
CA ASP A 140 -19.17 -13.28 -4.24
C ASP A 140 -18.72 -12.83 -2.84
N GLY A 141 -18.42 -11.52 -2.70
CA GLY A 141 -18.00 -10.94 -1.42
C GLY A 141 -16.58 -11.28 -0.98
N LYS A 142 -15.77 -11.85 -1.86
CA LYS A 142 -14.34 -12.15 -1.65
C LYS A 142 -13.48 -11.45 -2.69
N LEU A 143 -12.19 -11.35 -2.42
CA LEU A 143 -11.22 -10.83 -3.39
C LEU A 143 -10.64 -11.97 -4.22
N MET A 144 -10.73 -11.85 -5.54
CA MET A 144 -9.99 -12.70 -6.48
C MET A 144 -8.71 -11.97 -6.88
N PRO A 145 -7.53 -12.56 -6.60
CA PRO A 145 -6.26 -12.00 -7.04
C PRO A 145 -6.12 -12.00 -8.56
N SER A 146 -5.27 -11.12 -9.08
CA SER A 146 -4.92 -11.07 -10.50
C SER A 146 -4.00 -12.23 -10.89
N LEU A 147 -3.92 -12.54 -12.19
CA LEU A 147 -2.97 -13.54 -12.68
C LEU A 147 -1.51 -13.13 -12.42
N SER A 148 -1.19 -11.84 -12.55
CA SER A 148 0.17 -11.33 -12.28
C SER A 148 0.58 -11.41 -10.80
N SER A 149 -0.34 -11.74 -9.88
CA SER A 149 -0.02 -12.00 -8.48
C SER A 149 0.60 -13.38 -8.21
N ILE A 150 0.61 -14.24 -9.22
CA ILE A 150 1.28 -15.55 -9.17
C ILE A 150 2.78 -15.35 -9.39
N ASP A 151 3.59 -15.89 -8.49
CA ASP A 151 5.05 -15.78 -8.60
C ASP A 151 5.55 -16.32 -9.95
N GLY A 152 6.46 -15.58 -10.56
CA GLY A 152 7.01 -15.90 -11.88
C GLY A 152 6.10 -15.57 -13.07
N MET A 153 4.85 -15.16 -12.85
CA MET A 153 3.95 -14.74 -13.95
C MET A 153 4.10 -13.25 -14.23
N GLY A 154 4.84 -12.92 -15.28
CA GLY A 154 4.97 -11.54 -15.74
C GLY A 154 3.68 -11.01 -16.41
N ASP A 155 3.55 -9.70 -16.48
CA ASP A 155 2.38 -9.00 -17.03
C ASP A 155 1.96 -9.49 -18.43
N LYS A 156 2.94 -9.67 -19.32
CA LYS A 156 2.67 -10.14 -20.69
C LYS A 156 2.12 -11.57 -20.73
N ALA A 157 2.60 -12.44 -19.84
CA ALA A 157 2.11 -13.80 -19.73
C ALA A 157 0.67 -13.81 -19.20
N ALA A 158 0.39 -13.00 -18.17
CA ALA A 158 -0.95 -12.83 -17.62
C ALA A 158 -1.95 -12.29 -18.67
N GLU A 159 -1.55 -11.29 -19.44
CA GLU A 159 -2.35 -10.76 -20.57
C GLU A 159 -2.58 -11.83 -21.64
N GLY A 160 -1.58 -12.63 -21.98
CA GLY A 160 -1.71 -13.74 -22.93
C GLY A 160 -2.68 -14.81 -22.49
N VAL A 161 -2.71 -15.15 -21.18
CA VAL A 161 -3.72 -16.09 -20.63
C VAL A 161 -5.13 -15.53 -20.76
N VAL A 162 -5.33 -14.25 -20.41
CA VAL A 162 -6.63 -13.60 -20.54
C VAL A 162 -7.11 -13.57 -21.98
N ASP A 163 -6.21 -13.33 -22.94
CA ASP A 163 -6.57 -13.33 -24.36
C ASP A 163 -6.89 -14.73 -24.86
N ALA A 164 -6.09 -15.74 -24.49
CA ALA A 164 -6.35 -17.12 -24.87
C ALA A 164 -7.70 -17.68 -24.35
N VAL A 165 -8.12 -17.24 -23.17
CA VAL A 165 -9.42 -17.61 -22.57
C VAL A 165 -10.61 -17.06 -23.38
N LYS A 166 -10.44 -15.93 -24.09
CA LYS A 166 -11.49 -15.35 -24.94
C LYS A 166 -11.84 -16.26 -26.13
N ASP A 167 -10.89 -17.05 -26.60
CA ASP A 167 -11.05 -17.94 -27.74
C ASP A 167 -11.76 -19.26 -27.38
N GLY A 168 -12.07 -19.50 -26.12
CA GLY A 168 -12.85 -20.64 -25.65
C GLY A 168 -12.26 -21.34 -24.42
N VAL A 169 -12.95 -22.39 -23.99
CA VAL A 169 -12.53 -23.21 -22.85
C VAL A 169 -11.36 -24.07 -23.26
N PHE A 170 -10.30 -24.09 -22.44
CA PHE A 170 -9.19 -25.01 -22.66
C PHE A 170 -9.70 -26.48 -22.55
N LEU A 171 -9.48 -27.24 -23.57
CA LEU A 171 -9.78 -28.67 -23.62
C LEU A 171 -8.60 -29.45 -23.03
N SER A 172 -8.49 -29.50 -21.68
CA SER A 172 -7.47 -30.23 -20.89
C SER A 172 -6.02 -29.85 -21.14
#